data_4305d680c276355a09eed4dfea8dbe7c
#
_entry.id   4305d680c276355a09eed4dfea8dbe7c
#
_cell.length_a   1.000
_cell.length_b   1.000
_cell.length_c   1.000
_cell.angle_alpha   90.00
_cell.angle_beta   90.00
_cell.angle_gamma   90.00
#
_symmetry.space_group_name_H-M   'P 1'
#
loop_
_entity.id
_entity.type
_entity.pdbx_description
1 polymer ?
#
loop_
_entity_poly.entity_id
_entity_poly.type
_entity_poly.pdbx_seq_one_letter_code
_entity_poly.pdbx_strand_id
1 'polypeptide(L)'
;MIRHSTDRQFSLGAGCVRLDGPADSKIRLVCEGTLKRIDMRALADYFRNTADQFATGEFWGKLMRAACMLCAYTGDADLRRIVDDSAADMMGIQRPDGCLSTVPDALQPQGTHGSDLWERKYALMGLLSYYELSGSAAALDACVRLVRYTNAQVGDPPRTPITETGWAFCGIESSSILEPVMRVYHATGEPAALELATHIVRSGCCGRENIFEAIRAGKSPYRIGDNGNPRESIAKAYEMMSCFEGLCEYYRATGDARDLETVRLFWDKVREEEITLLGSGGADAPFNLGPGTGEQWNRTRLEQTNPAIDLMMETCVTVYWMRLCHQLLRLTGEVRYADAIEVSLYNAIFGALRPDGAFFEYFPRFNGARNPRVNYSFNIKGFDLSCCTANGPTGLALAPDIAFAGTPDGIAVNLYMTGCARVPVPGGQVVLSMQSEFPRVGYARLTIEAGDLPAGTPLALDLRVPGYAEHFAVLPGGDPTRMLTGVPGTYLRIADTVSDGDEFIISLDYSPIRHAAPHGSDRAGDGFVAFTYGPILLARDSRDCADPLAPVPDAGIGDWRVELPERPGLLTAHLQVGGETLTLVDYMSAGSDWDGGSFASWLPIR
;
A
#
# COMPACT_ATOMS: atom_id res chain seq x y z
N MET A 1 12.37 7.22 -5.58
CA MET A 1 11.69 6.78 -6.84
C MET A 1 12.09 7.70 -7.99
N ILE A 2 12.28 7.15 -9.18
CA ILE A 2 12.59 7.95 -10.39
C ILE A 2 11.41 8.87 -10.68
N ARG A 3 11.70 10.16 -10.91
CA ARG A 3 10.70 11.14 -11.33
C ARG A 3 10.50 11.03 -12.85
N HIS A 4 9.26 10.91 -13.30
CA HIS A 4 8.90 10.91 -14.70
C HIS A 4 8.23 12.23 -15.10
N SER A 5 8.49 12.69 -16.30
CA SER A 5 7.89 13.93 -16.82
C SER A 5 6.36 13.86 -16.95
N THR A 6 5.80 12.65 -17.00
CA THR A 6 4.36 12.38 -17.03
C THR A 6 3.69 12.46 -15.68
N ASP A 7 4.45 12.39 -14.57
CA ASP A 7 3.89 12.36 -13.23
C ASP A 7 3.38 13.74 -12.81
N ARG A 8 2.16 13.78 -12.28
CA ARG A 8 1.53 14.96 -11.68
C ARG A 8 2.00 15.18 -10.25
N GLN A 9 2.33 14.09 -9.56
CA GLN A 9 2.92 14.12 -8.22
C GLN A 9 4.12 13.19 -8.14
N PHE A 10 5.11 13.52 -7.32
CA PHE A 10 6.35 12.75 -7.17
C PHE A 10 6.93 12.90 -5.76
N SER A 11 7.76 11.92 -5.34
CA SER A 11 8.49 11.99 -4.07
C SER A 11 9.42 13.20 -4.04
N LEU A 12 9.47 13.89 -2.91
CA LEU A 12 10.43 14.97 -2.67
C LEU A 12 11.86 14.47 -2.48
N GLY A 13 12.03 13.18 -2.26
CA GLY A 13 13.34 12.54 -2.07
C GLY A 13 13.67 12.24 -0.61
N ALA A 14 14.80 11.55 -0.44
CA ALA A 14 15.27 11.08 0.86
C ALA A 14 15.45 12.24 1.86
N GLY A 15 14.90 12.08 3.07
CA GLY A 15 15.03 13.03 4.18
C GLY A 15 14.31 14.38 3.99
N CYS A 16 13.58 14.55 2.87
CA CYS A 16 12.83 15.80 2.64
C CYS A 16 11.54 15.87 3.48
N VAL A 17 10.93 14.73 3.79
CA VAL A 17 9.71 14.67 4.61
C VAL A 17 10.02 14.03 5.95
N ARG A 18 9.51 14.64 7.00
CA ARG A 18 9.50 14.09 8.36
C ARG A 18 8.07 14.16 8.90
N LEU A 19 7.55 13.05 9.36
CA LEU A 19 6.29 12.95 10.06
C LEU A 19 6.52 12.86 11.57
N ASP A 20 5.50 13.21 12.34
CA ASP A 20 5.44 13.01 13.78
C ASP A 20 4.16 12.23 14.14
N GLY A 21 4.03 11.79 15.39
CA GLY A 21 2.85 11.07 15.88
C GLY A 21 2.79 9.60 15.44
N PRO A 22 1.57 9.05 15.22
CA PRO A 22 1.36 7.60 15.04
C PRO A 22 2.12 7.00 13.86
N ALA A 23 2.21 7.71 12.73
CA ALA A 23 2.90 7.21 11.54
C ALA A 23 4.40 7.05 11.78
N ASP A 24 5.08 8.07 12.31
CA ASP A 24 6.51 8.00 12.64
C ASP A 24 6.79 6.95 13.73
N SER A 25 5.94 6.90 14.76
CA SER A 25 6.07 5.92 15.83
C SER A 25 6.02 4.48 15.32
N LYS A 26 5.08 4.16 14.41
CA LYS A 26 4.97 2.84 13.80
C LYS A 26 6.12 2.54 12.84
N ILE A 27 6.60 3.53 12.09
CA ILE A 27 7.79 3.41 11.25
C ILE A 27 9.01 3.05 12.11
N ARG A 28 9.27 3.77 13.20
CA ARG A 28 10.39 3.45 14.10
C ARG A 28 10.24 2.09 14.74
N LEU A 29 9.03 1.76 15.17
CA LEU A 29 8.73 0.46 15.77
C LEU A 29 9.05 -0.70 14.82
N VAL A 30 8.68 -0.63 13.55
CA VAL A 30 8.97 -1.69 12.57
C VAL A 30 10.45 -1.74 12.17
N CYS A 31 11.15 -0.60 12.18
CA CYS A 31 12.59 -0.60 11.99
C CYS A 31 13.30 -1.41 13.09
N GLU A 32 12.94 -1.20 14.36
CA GLU A 32 13.52 -1.90 15.50
C GLU A 32 13.01 -3.34 15.63
N GLY A 33 11.70 -3.56 15.43
CA GLY A 33 11.05 -4.86 15.66
C GLY A 33 11.27 -5.87 14.55
N THR A 34 11.38 -5.42 13.30
CA THR A 34 11.51 -6.29 12.10
C THR A 34 12.83 -6.08 11.39
N LEU A 35 13.08 -4.88 10.82
CA LEU A 35 14.13 -4.69 9.82
C LEU A 35 15.55 -4.82 10.38
N LYS A 36 15.77 -4.45 11.63
CA LYS A 36 17.07 -4.62 12.30
C LYS A 36 17.28 -6.00 12.93
N ARG A 37 16.24 -6.81 13.04
CA ARG A 37 16.30 -8.11 13.72
C ARG A 37 16.40 -9.30 12.76
N ILE A 38 15.88 -9.18 11.55
CA ILE A 38 15.88 -10.27 10.58
C ILE A 38 17.29 -10.51 10.03
N ASP A 39 17.66 -11.77 9.91
CA ASP A 39 18.94 -12.17 9.30
C ASP A 39 18.82 -12.13 7.76
N MET A 40 19.19 -10.98 7.18
CA MET A 40 19.14 -10.77 5.72
C MET A 40 20.08 -11.72 4.95
N ARG A 41 21.20 -12.15 5.58
CA ARG A 41 22.11 -13.13 4.97
C ARG A 41 21.47 -14.51 4.85
N ALA A 42 20.71 -14.93 5.86
CA ALA A 42 19.98 -16.20 5.80
C ALA A 42 18.95 -16.21 4.66
N LEU A 43 18.36 -15.05 4.33
CA LEU A 43 17.47 -14.92 3.17
C LEU A 43 18.23 -14.96 1.85
N ALA A 44 19.41 -14.35 1.76
CA ALA A 44 20.29 -14.42 0.59
C ALA A 44 20.82 -15.84 0.34
N ASP A 45 20.93 -16.68 1.39
CA ASP A 45 21.38 -18.07 1.27
C ASP A 45 20.48 -18.94 0.39
N TYR A 46 19.18 -18.60 0.24
CA TYR A 46 18.30 -19.28 -0.72
C TYR A 46 18.78 -19.11 -2.17
N PHE A 47 19.28 -17.95 -2.52
CA PHE A 47 19.88 -17.67 -3.84
C PHE A 47 21.26 -18.33 -3.97
N ARG A 48 22.09 -18.25 -2.94
CA ARG A 48 23.45 -18.82 -2.94
C ARG A 48 23.44 -20.33 -3.12
N ASN A 49 22.49 -21.01 -2.49
CA ASN A 49 22.40 -22.46 -2.48
C ASN A 49 21.45 -23.03 -3.54
N THR A 50 20.83 -22.17 -4.36
CA THR A 50 19.76 -22.56 -5.32
C THR A 50 18.78 -23.54 -4.69
N ALA A 51 18.17 -23.13 -3.58
CA ALA A 51 17.42 -23.99 -2.69
C ALA A 51 16.12 -24.56 -3.32
N ASP A 52 15.61 -23.94 -4.38
CA ASP A 52 14.38 -24.30 -5.12
C ASP A 52 13.19 -24.60 -4.16
N GLN A 53 13.03 -23.75 -3.14
CA GLN A 53 11.92 -23.81 -2.22
C GLN A 53 10.88 -22.76 -2.62
N PHE A 54 9.62 -23.12 -2.49
CA PHE A 54 8.52 -22.24 -2.88
C PHE A 54 8.58 -20.87 -2.21
N ALA A 55 8.64 -19.81 -3.02
CA ALA A 55 8.48 -18.40 -2.65
C ALA A 55 9.45 -17.86 -1.57
N THR A 56 10.56 -18.53 -1.26
CA THR A 56 11.47 -18.09 -0.19
C THR A 56 12.33 -16.88 -0.58
N GLY A 57 12.66 -16.74 -1.87
CA GLY A 57 13.44 -15.61 -2.39
C GLY A 57 12.70 -14.27 -2.33
N GLU A 58 11.37 -14.29 -2.22
CA GLU A 58 10.56 -13.06 -2.14
C GLU A 58 10.86 -12.22 -0.89
N PHE A 59 11.17 -12.89 0.23
CA PHE A 59 11.37 -12.19 1.51
C PHE A 59 12.52 -11.21 1.48
N TRP A 60 13.63 -11.60 0.86
CA TRP A 60 14.78 -10.72 0.73
C TRP A 60 14.42 -9.40 0.04
N GLY A 61 13.75 -9.48 -1.11
CA GLY A 61 13.44 -8.28 -1.89
C GLY A 61 12.35 -7.42 -1.25
N LYS A 62 11.34 -8.01 -0.59
CA LYS A 62 10.31 -7.29 0.16
C LYS A 62 10.93 -6.48 1.30
N LEU A 63 11.77 -7.12 2.10
CA LEU A 63 12.45 -6.47 3.23
C LEU A 63 13.46 -5.43 2.76
N MET A 64 14.27 -5.72 1.72
CA MET A 64 15.21 -4.73 1.16
C MET A 64 14.49 -3.48 0.66
N ARG A 65 13.37 -3.62 -0.05
CA ARG A 65 12.57 -2.47 -0.49
C ARG A 65 12.13 -1.61 0.69
N ALA A 66 11.49 -2.23 1.69
CA ALA A 66 11.03 -1.51 2.86
C ALA A 66 12.19 -0.88 3.63
N ALA A 67 13.28 -1.62 3.83
CA ALA A 67 14.46 -1.13 4.54
C ALA A 67 15.12 0.06 3.83
N CYS A 68 15.22 0.03 2.49
CA CYS A 68 15.74 1.16 1.71
C CYS A 68 14.86 2.41 1.84
N MET A 69 13.53 2.26 1.72
CA MET A 69 12.59 3.37 1.85
C MET A 69 12.63 3.96 3.26
N LEU A 70 12.63 3.12 4.30
CA LEU A 70 12.65 3.56 5.70
C LEU A 70 14.03 4.09 6.12
N CYS A 71 15.11 3.59 5.55
CA CYS A 71 16.45 4.18 5.71
C CYS A 71 16.50 5.61 5.12
N ALA A 72 15.93 5.80 3.93
CA ALA A 72 15.83 7.12 3.29
C ALA A 72 15.02 8.11 4.14
N TYR A 73 13.97 7.64 4.82
CA TYR A 73 13.14 8.45 5.69
C TYR A 73 13.81 8.75 7.04
N THR A 74 14.29 7.71 7.73
CA THR A 74 14.80 7.83 9.11
C THR A 74 16.22 8.37 9.21
N GLY A 75 17.05 8.16 8.18
CA GLY A 75 18.48 8.40 8.23
C GLY A 75 19.24 7.48 9.21
N ASP A 76 18.65 6.35 9.61
CA ASP A 76 19.19 5.43 10.61
C ASP A 76 20.47 4.75 10.09
N ALA A 77 21.59 4.97 10.77
CA ALA A 77 22.90 4.47 10.36
C ALA A 77 23.05 2.95 10.51
N ASP A 78 22.40 2.33 11.49
CA ASP A 78 22.43 0.87 11.67
C ASP A 78 21.61 0.18 10.56
N LEU A 79 20.42 0.70 10.26
CA LEU A 79 19.61 0.21 9.15
C LEU A 79 20.35 0.41 7.82
N ARG A 80 21.05 1.54 7.64
CA ARG A 80 21.86 1.80 6.46
C ARG A 80 22.95 0.76 6.28
N ARG A 81 23.67 0.39 7.34
CA ARG A 81 24.71 -0.65 7.28
C ARG A 81 24.10 -2.01 6.91
N ILE A 82 22.96 -2.39 7.50
CA ILE A 82 22.28 -3.64 7.16
C ILE A 82 21.92 -3.69 5.68
N VAL A 83 21.40 -2.59 5.14
CA VAL A 83 21.02 -2.47 3.73
C VAL A 83 22.26 -2.55 2.81
N ASP A 84 23.33 -1.83 3.15
CA ASP A 84 24.58 -1.84 2.37
C ASP A 84 25.22 -3.24 2.35
N ASP A 85 25.34 -3.90 3.51
CA ASP A 85 25.91 -5.24 3.62
C ASP A 85 25.05 -6.28 2.88
N SER A 86 23.73 -6.19 2.98
CA SER A 86 22.81 -7.11 2.32
C SER A 86 22.82 -6.96 0.79
N ALA A 87 22.87 -5.73 0.28
CA ALA A 87 22.99 -5.48 -1.14
C ALA A 87 24.32 -5.98 -1.70
N ALA A 88 25.43 -5.74 -0.99
CA ALA A 88 26.75 -6.23 -1.38
C ALA A 88 26.79 -7.77 -1.41
N ASP A 89 26.19 -8.44 -0.43
CA ASP A 89 26.09 -9.90 -0.36
C ASP A 89 25.29 -10.44 -1.56
N MET A 90 24.13 -9.88 -1.87
CA MET A 90 23.29 -10.31 -3.01
C MET A 90 23.99 -10.08 -4.36
N MET A 91 24.65 -8.94 -4.56
CA MET A 91 25.46 -8.70 -5.76
C MET A 91 26.64 -9.69 -5.88
N GLY A 92 27.22 -10.09 -4.75
CA GLY A 92 28.29 -11.09 -4.71
C GLY A 92 27.83 -12.52 -5.07
N ILE A 93 26.55 -12.83 -4.92
CA ILE A 93 25.95 -14.12 -5.31
C ILE A 93 25.72 -14.17 -6.82
N GLN A 94 25.46 -13.03 -7.47
CA GLN A 94 25.13 -12.99 -8.89
C GLN A 94 26.24 -13.58 -9.76
N ARG A 95 25.88 -14.52 -10.62
CA ARG A 95 26.81 -15.20 -11.52
C ARG A 95 27.31 -14.27 -12.65
N PRO A 96 28.44 -14.62 -13.30
CA PRO A 96 28.99 -13.84 -14.42
C PRO A 96 28.03 -13.69 -15.62
N ASP A 97 27.16 -14.68 -15.86
CA ASP A 97 26.15 -14.66 -16.93
C ASP A 97 24.95 -13.78 -16.58
N GLY A 98 24.89 -13.23 -15.36
CA GLY A 98 23.81 -12.37 -14.86
C GLY A 98 22.73 -13.11 -14.08
N CYS A 99 22.79 -14.43 -13.97
CA CYS A 99 21.82 -15.21 -13.20
C CYS A 99 21.85 -14.81 -11.73
N LEU A 100 20.66 -14.62 -11.20
CA LEU A 100 20.37 -14.45 -9.77
C LEU A 100 19.02 -15.10 -9.52
N SER A 101 19.03 -16.36 -9.12
CA SER A 101 17.86 -17.22 -8.99
C SER A 101 18.04 -18.17 -7.81
N THR A 102 16.96 -18.56 -7.15
CA THR A 102 16.94 -19.63 -6.16
C THR A 102 16.82 -21.01 -6.78
N VAL A 103 16.66 -21.11 -8.11
CA VAL A 103 16.35 -22.34 -8.86
C VAL A 103 17.58 -22.83 -9.65
N PRO A 104 17.90 -24.13 -9.61
CA PRO A 104 18.96 -24.72 -10.42
C PRO A 104 18.73 -24.52 -11.94
N ASP A 105 19.83 -24.35 -12.71
CA ASP A 105 19.79 -24.05 -14.15
C ASP A 105 18.89 -24.99 -14.96
N ALA A 106 18.92 -26.29 -14.65
CA ALA A 106 18.17 -27.29 -15.40
C ALA A 106 16.64 -27.14 -15.27
N LEU A 107 16.17 -26.36 -14.29
CA LEU A 107 14.76 -26.14 -14.01
C LEU A 107 14.29 -24.72 -14.37
N GLN A 108 15.21 -23.83 -14.75
CA GLN A 108 14.86 -22.44 -15.11
C GLN A 108 14.21 -22.39 -16.52
N PRO A 109 13.29 -21.45 -16.77
CA PRO A 109 12.81 -20.37 -15.90
C PRO A 109 11.60 -20.72 -15.02
N GLN A 110 11.36 -21.97 -14.71
CA GLN A 110 10.18 -22.44 -13.99
C GLN A 110 10.44 -22.75 -12.52
N GLY A 111 11.41 -23.63 -12.23
CA GLY A 111 11.59 -24.24 -10.90
C GLY A 111 10.63 -25.40 -10.64
N THR A 112 10.88 -26.18 -9.61
CA THR A 112 10.01 -27.31 -9.20
C THR A 112 8.61 -26.84 -8.83
N HIS A 113 8.50 -25.61 -8.27
CA HIS A 113 7.26 -25.05 -7.74
C HIS A 113 6.71 -23.90 -8.60
N GLY A 114 7.33 -23.56 -9.72
CA GLY A 114 6.92 -22.46 -10.59
C GLY A 114 7.26 -21.08 -10.06
N SER A 115 8.18 -20.94 -9.09
CA SER A 115 8.44 -19.66 -8.41
C SER A 115 9.66 -18.88 -8.93
N ASP A 116 10.42 -19.37 -9.92
CA ASP A 116 11.68 -18.77 -10.33
C ASP A 116 11.54 -17.28 -10.72
N LEU A 117 10.63 -16.95 -11.63
CA LEU A 117 10.46 -15.56 -12.07
C LEU A 117 9.87 -14.65 -10.97
N TRP A 118 9.05 -15.21 -10.09
CA TRP A 118 8.58 -14.54 -8.90
C TRP A 118 9.75 -14.11 -8.00
N GLU A 119 10.70 -15.00 -7.76
CA GLU A 119 11.84 -14.72 -6.91
C GLU A 119 12.84 -13.77 -7.55
N ARG A 120 13.07 -13.88 -8.89
CA ARG A 120 13.85 -12.91 -9.67
C ARG A 120 13.24 -11.51 -9.62
N LYS A 121 11.91 -11.38 -9.63
CA LYS A 121 11.21 -10.11 -9.41
C LYS A 121 11.65 -9.44 -8.12
N TYR A 122 11.74 -10.20 -7.03
CA TYR A 122 12.11 -9.64 -5.73
C TYR A 122 13.59 -9.33 -5.62
N ALA A 123 14.46 -10.10 -6.27
CA ALA A 123 15.87 -9.76 -6.39
C ALA A 123 16.05 -8.41 -7.12
N LEU A 124 15.37 -8.21 -8.26
CA LEU A 124 15.33 -6.93 -8.97
C LEU A 124 14.81 -5.80 -8.09
N MET A 125 13.67 -6.03 -7.43
CA MET A 125 13.01 -5.01 -6.61
C MET A 125 13.88 -4.54 -5.44
N GLY A 126 14.56 -5.45 -4.77
CA GLY A 126 15.47 -5.13 -3.66
C GLY A 126 16.70 -4.35 -4.14
N LEU A 127 17.36 -4.80 -5.22
CA LEU A 127 18.54 -4.12 -5.78
C LEU A 127 18.20 -2.75 -6.39
N LEU A 128 17.05 -2.60 -7.05
CA LEU A 128 16.57 -1.30 -7.54
C LEU A 128 16.30 -0.33 -6.41
N SER A 129 15.69 -0.79 -5.32
CA SER A 129 15.44 0.06 -4.14
C SER A 129 16.75 0.50 -3.48
N TYR A 130 17.75 -0.39 -3.49
CA TYR A 130 19.08 -0.02 -3.04
C TYR A 130 19.78 0.98 -3.98
N TYR A 131 19.63 0.81 -5.29
CA TYR A 131 20.10 1.82 -6.26
C TYR A 131 19.45 3.19 -6.01
N GLU A 132 18.15 3.24 -5.81
CA GLU A 132 17.43 4.50 -5.53
C GLU A 132 17.89 5.18 -4.23
N LEU A 133 18.25 4.40 -3.21
CA LEU A 133 18.76 4.90 -1.94
C LEU A 133 20.21 5.39 -2.04
N SER A 134 21.06 4.64 -2.75
CA SER A 134 22.53 4.79 -2.67
C SER A 134 23.16 5.43 -3.91
N GLY A 135 22.47 5.40 -5.06
CA GLY A 135 23.05 5.73 -6.36
C GLY A 135 24.05 4.68 -6.88
N SER A 136 24.09 3.46 -6.31
CA SER A 136 25.06 2.43 -6.63
C SER A 136 24.96 1.96 -8.08
N ALA A 137 25.92 2.34 -8.92
CA ALA A 137 26.01 1.87 -10.29
C ALA A 137 26.17 0.34 -10.38
N ALA A 138 26.83 -0.29 -9.40
CA ALA A 138 26.99 -1.74 -9.33
C ALA A 138 25.65 -2.46 -9.12
N ALA A 139 24.75 -1.91 -8.28
CA ALA A 139 23.42 -2.47 -8.08
C ALA A 139 22.55 -2.34 -9.34
N LEU A 140 22.63 -1.20 -10.03
CA LEU A 140 21.93 -1.00 -11.29
C LEU A 140 22.45 -1.94 -12.39
N ASP A 141 23.77 -2.12 -12.48
CA ASP A 141 24.39 -3.09 -13.41
C ASP A 141 23.93 -4.52 -13.11
N ALA A 142 23.86 -4.91 -11.84
CA ALA A 142 23.35 -6.22 -11.43
C ALA A 142 21.89 -6.41 -11.88
N CYS A 143 21.05 -5.39 -11.77
CA CYS A 143 19.67 -5.43 -12.27
C CYS A 143 19.64 -5.59 -13.81
N VAL A 144 20.45 -4.84 -14.54
CA VAL A 144 20.54 -4.94 -16.01
C VAL A 144 20.95 -6.36 -16.43
N ARG A 145 21.98 -6.93 -15.80
CA ARG A 145 22.44 -8.30 -16.10
C ARG A 145 21.33 -9.33 -15.82
N LEU A 146 20.60 -9.20 -14.72
CA LEU A 146 19.49 -10.10 -14.42
C LEU A 146 18.33 -9.98 -15.41
N VAL A 147 18.00 -8.76 -15.84
CA VAL A 147 16.98 -8.54 -16.90
C VAL A 147 17.41 -9.17 -18.21
N ARG A 148 18.67 -8.98 -18.65
CA ARG A 148 19.20 -9.61 -19.86
C ARG A 148 19.16 -11.14 -19.78
N TYR A 149 19.56 -11.70 -18.63
CA TYR A 149 19.50 -13.14 -18.37
C TYR A 149 18.06 -13.66 -18.46
N THR A 150 17.11 -12.95 -17.87
CA THR A 150 15.69 -13.33 -17.90
C THR A 150 15.12 -13.20 -19.32
N ASN A 151 15.42 -12.12 -20.03
CA ASN A 151 14.95 -11.92 -21.41
C ASN A 151 15.53 -12.98 -22.39
N ALA A 152 16.72 -13.50 -22.12
CA ALA A 152 17.28 -14.58 -22.94
C ALA A 152 16.50 -15.90 -22.81
N GLN A 153 15.80 -16.10 -21.70
CA GLN A 153 15.04 -17.33 -21.44
C GLN A 153 13.53 -17.18 -21.72
N VAL A 154 12.98 -15.98 -21.45
CA VAL A 154 11.54 -15.69 -21.48
C VAL A 154 11.22 -14.70 -22.58
N GLY A 155 10.21 -15.02 -23.40
CA GLY A 155 9.83 -14.17 -24.53
C GLY A 155 9.02 -14.94 -25.57
N ASP A 156 9.01 -14.41 -26.79
CA ASP A 156 8.42 -15.11 -27.93
C ASP A 156 9.22 -16.35 -28.31
N PRO A 157 8.59 -17.40 -28.84
CA PRO A 157 9.29 -18.59 -29.31
C PRO A 157 10.49 -18.26 -30.20
N PRO A 158 11.67 -18.94 -30.04
CA PRO A 158 11.86 -20.19 -29.29
C PRO A 158 12.07 -20.02 -27.77
N ARG A 159 12.02 -18.81 -27.22
CA ARG A 159 12.07 -18.60 -25.76
C ARG A 159 10.75 -19.10 -25.10
N THR A 160 10.79 -19.35 -23.80
CA THR A 160 9.60 -19.75 -23.04
C THR A 160 8.63 -18.58 -22.92
N PRO A 161 7.37 -18.67 -23.37
CA PRO A 161 6.37 -17.64 -23.14
C PRO A 161 6.15 -17.43 -21.64
N ILE A 162 6.02 -16.17 -21.21
CA ILE A 162 5.79 -15.84 -19.78
C ILE A 162 4.54 -16.55 -19.23
N THR A 163 3.54 -16.71 -20.06
CA THR A 163 2.26 -17.37 -19.74
C THR A 163 2.35 -18.88 -19.56
N GLU A 164 3.47 -19.48 -19.87
CA GLU A 164 3.77 -20.90 -19.66
C GLU A 164 4.67 -21.12 -18.42
N THR A 165 4.99 -20.06 -17.69
CA THR A 165 5.78 -20.09 -16.47
C THR A 165 4.90 -19.86 -15.25
N GLY A 166 5.47 -20.05 -14.05
CA GLY A 166 4.76 -19.84 -12.81
C GLY A 166 4.06 -21.10 -12.28
N TRP A 167 3.45 -20.97 -11.10
CA TRP A 167 2.71 -22.07 -10.50
C TRP A 167 1.31 -22.23 -11.14
N ALA A 168 0.27 -22.59 -10.37
CA ALA A 168 -1.07 -22.92 -10.92
C ALA A 168 -1.79 -21.72 -11.59
N PHE A 169 -1.25 -20.52 -11.51
CA PHE A 169 -1.89 -19.29 -12.00
C PHE A 169 -1.53 -18.93 -13.44
N CYS A 170 -0.92 -19.82 -14.17
CA CYS A 170 -0.67 -19.70 -15.61
C CYS A 170 0.03 -18.37 -15.99
N GLY A 171 1.12 -18.04 -15.31
CA GLY A 171 1.95 -16.89 -15.65
C GLY A 171 1.65 -15.59 -14.91
N ILE A 172 0.57 -15.49 -14.13
CA ILE A 172 0.20 -14.22 -13.50
C ILE A 172 1.22 -13.76 -12.45
N GLU A 173 1.72 -14.68 -11.62
CA GLU A 173 2.78 -14.37 -10.64
C GLU A 173 4.11 -14.04 -11.32
N SER A 174 4.48 -14.77 -12.36
CA SER A 174 5.68 -14.51 -13.17
C SER A 174 5.61 -13.16 -13.87
N SER A 175 4.45 -12.83 -14.45
CA SER A 175 4.21 -11.56 -15.16
C SER A 175 4.27 -10.34 -14.23
N SER A 176 4.12 -10.55 -12.93
CA SER A 176 4.27 -9.50 -11.92
C SER A 176 5.68 -8.89 -11.85
N ILE A 177 6.67 -9.49 -12.55
CA ILE A 177 8.02 -8.94 -12.75
C ILE A 177 8.01 -7.67 -13.62
N LEU A 178 6.90 -7.35 -14.30
CA LEU A 178 6.77 -6.22 -15.22
C LEU A 178 7.18 -4.90 -14.59
N GLU A 179 6.77 -4.62 -13.33
CA GLU A 179 7.10 -3.37 -12.63
C GLU A 179 8.61 -3.18 -12.49
N PRO A 180 9.39 -4.07 -11.84
CA PRO A 180 10.81 -3.84 -11.68
C PRO A 180 11.59 -3.89 -13.02
N VAL A 181 11.14 -4.66 -14.00
CA VAL A 181 11.73 -4.66 -15.35
C VAL A 181 11.61 -3.29 -16.01
N MET A 182 10.43 -2.68 -15.94
CA MET A 182 10.22 -1.33 -16.48
C MET A 182 11.02 -0.27 -15.73
N ARG A 183 11.19 -0.40 -14.42
CA ARG A 183 12.07 0.51 -13.65
C ARG A 183 13.53 0.42 -14.10
N VAL A 184 14.02 -0.76 -14.44
CA VAL A 184 15.35 -0.90 -15.08
C VAL A 184 15.40 -0.16 -16.41
N TYR A 185 14.36 -0.31 -17.25
CA TYR A 185 14.27 0.45 -18.50
C TYR A 185 14.32 1.96 -18.28
N HIS A 186 13.52 2.48 -17.35
CA HIS A 186 13.50 3.91 -17.04
C HIS A 186 14.84 4.45 -16.53
N ALA A 187 15.59 3.62 -15.79
CA ALA A 187 16.89 4.02 -15.25
C ALA A 187 18.01 3.98 -16.29
N THR A 188 17.90 3.12 -17.33
CA THR A 188 19.05 2.77 -18.18
C THR A 188 18.78 2.86 -19.68
N GLY A 189 17.53 2.79 -20.12
CA GLY A 189 17.17 2.60 -21.51
C GLY A 189 17.47 1.18 -22.06
N GLU A 190 17.68 0.18 -21.18
CA GLU A 190 18.05 -1.19 -21.57
C GLU A 190 17.03 -1.83 -22.52
N PRO A 191 17.37 -2.14 -23.78
CA PRO A 191 16.42 -2.67 -24.76
C PRO A 191 15.81 -4.02 -24.35
N ALA A 192 16.58 -4.90 -23.68
CA ALA A 192 16.08 -6.19 -23.19
C ALA A 192 14.96 -6.04 -22.17
N ALA A 193 14.97 -4.96 -21.38
CA ALA A 193 13.89 -4.65 -20.44
C ALA A 193 12.59 -4.29 -21.16
N LEU A 194 12.68 -3.42 -22.17
CA LEU A 194 11.49 -3.05 -22.95
C LEU A 194 10.96 -4.22 -23.79
N GLU A 195 11.84 -5.06 -24.34
CA GLU A 195 11.46 -6.26 -25.08
C GLU A 195 10.68 -7.24 -24.20
N LEU A 196 11.22 -7.58 -23.02
CA LEU A 196 10.57 -8.46 -22.05
C LEU A 196 9.22 -7.88 -21.58
N ALA A 197 9.19 -6.60 -21.23
CA ALA A 197 7.97 -5.91 -20.82
C ALA A 197 6.90 -5.92 -21.92
N THR A 198 7.29 -5.66 -23.18
CA THR A 198 6.35 -5.70 -24.33
C THR A 198 5.80 -7.10 -24.55
N HIS A 199 6.63 -8.16 -24.38
CA HIS A 199 6.15 -9.54 -24.42
C HIS A 199 5.10 -9.80 -23.34
N ILE A 200 5.36 -9.40 -22.08
CA ILE A 200 4.43 -9.59 -20.95
C ILE A 200 3.10 -8.88 -21.21
N VAL A 201 3.13 -7.60 -21.59
CA VAL A 201 1.91 -6.81 -21.84
C VAL A 201 1.10 -7.39 -23.00
N ARG A 202 1.76 -7.75 -24.12
CA ARG A 202 1.09 -8.35 -25.26
C ARG A 202 0.49 -9.72 -24.96
N SER A 203 1.18 -10.54 -24.15
CA SER A 203 0.69 -11.85 -23.71
C SER A 203 -0.48 -11.74 -22.70
N GLY A 204 -0.71 -10.54 -22.13
CA GLY A 204 -1.80 -10.29 -21.20
C GLY A 204 -1.63 -10.91 -19.83
N CYS A 205 -0.40 -11.18 -19.43
CA CYS A 205 0.01 -11.69 -18.12
C CYS A 205 -0.47 -13.10 -17.76
N CYS A 206 -1.41 -13.69 -18.47
CA CYS A 206 -1.96 -14.99 -18.10
C CYS A 206 -2.32 -15.84 -19.35
N GLY A 207 -1.97 -17.12 -19.30
CA GLY A 207 -2.22 -18.08 -20.39
C GLY A 207 -3.68 -18.47 -20.58
N ARG A 208 -4.55 -18.25 -19.56
CA ARG A 208 -5.98 -18.56 -19.68
C ARG A 208 -6.79 -17.44 -20.27
N GLU A 209 -6.46 -16.21 -19.93
CA GLU A 209 -7.16 -15.01 -20.37
C GLU A 209 -6.25 -13.80 -20.23
N ASN A 210 -6.21 -12.96 -21.26
CA ASN A 210 -5.53 -11.67 -21.16
C ASN A 210 -6.26 -10.79 -20.13
N ILE A 211 -5.60 -10.53 -18.98
CA ILE A 211 -6.24 -9.81 -17.87
C ILE A 211 -6.57 -8.37 -18.22
N PHE A 212 -5.78 -7.73 -19.08
CA PHE A 212 -6.00 -6.36 -19.49
C PHE A 212 -7.22 -6.23 -20.41
N GLU A 213 -7.36 -7.14 -21.39
CA GLU A 213 -8.54 -7.17 -22.28
C GLU A 213 -9.81 -7.57 -21.52
N ALA A 214 -9.71 -8.48 -20.54
CA ALA A 214 -10.84 -8.84 -19.68
C ALA A 214 -11.39 -7.63 -18.92
N ILE A 215 -10.51 -6.82 -18.33
CA ILE A 215 -10.90 -5.57 -17.64
C ILE A 215 -11.50 -4.56 -18.63
N ARG A 216 -10.90 -4.36 -19.80
CA ARG A 216 -11.44 -3.48 -20.85
C ARG A 216 -12.82 -3.92 -21.32
N ALA A 217 -13.09 -5.23 -21.33
CA ALA A 217 -14.40 -5.79 -21.62
C ALA A 217 -15.41 -5.66 -20.44
N GLY A 218 -15.02 -5.05 -19.33
CA GLY A 218 -15.88 -4.84 -18.15
C GLY A 218 -16.00 -6.04 -17.23
N LYS A 219 -15.15 -7.07 -17.37
CA LYS A 219 -15.17 -8.27 -16.52
C LYS A 219 -14.71 -7.93 -15.11
N SER A 220 -15.37 -8.52 -14.11
CA SER A 220 -14.99 -8.39 -12.69
C SER A 220 -13.68 -9.12 -12.41
N PRO A 221 -12.79 -8.57 -11.55
CA PRO A 221 -11.49 -9.19 -11.25
C PRO A 221 -11.58 -10.64 -10.80
N TYR A 222 -12.56 -10.98 -9.94
CA TYR A 222 -12.76 -12.33 -9.44
C TYR A 222 -13.23 -13.34 -10.50
N ARG A 223 -13.66 -12.88 -11.67
CA ARG A 223 -14.12 -13.71 -12.79
C ARG A 223 -13.06 -13.90 -13.88
N ILE A 224 -11.94 -13.22 -13.83
CA ILE A 224 -10.90 -13.31 -14.85
C ILE A 224 -10.32 -14.74 -14.83
N GLY A 225 -10.26 -15.36 -16.01
CA GLY A 225 -9.78 -16.74 -16.20
C GLY A 225 -10.61 -17.83 -15.52
N ASP A 226 -11.85 -17.50 -15.13
CA ASP A 226 -12.79 -18.45 -14.55
C ASP A 226 -13.11 -19.57 -15.57
N ASN A 227 -12.75 -20.79 -15.22
CA ASN A 227 -13.03 -22.00 -15.99
C ASN A 227 -14.07 -22.90 -15.31
N GLY A 228 -14.77 -22.39 -14.30
CA GLY A 228 -15.74 -23.16 -13.52
C GLY A 228 -15.12 -24.03 -12.41
N ASN A 229 -13.80 -24.05 -12.28
CA ASN A 229 -13.11 -24.73 -11.18
C ASN A 229 -12.50 -23.69 -10.21
N PRO A 230 -13.12 -23.42 -9.07
CA PRO A 230 -12.62 -22.43 -8.12
C PRO A 230 -11.22 -22.74 -7.56
N ARG A 231 -10.80 -24.02 -7.58
CA ARG A 231 -9.46 -24.43 -7.14
C ARG A 231 -8.35 -24.11 -8.13
N GLU A 232 -8.72 -23.72 -9.35
CA GLU A 232 -7.79 -23.32 -10.40
C GLU A 232 -7.91 -21.82 -10.72
N SER A 233 -8.39 -21.03 -9.78
CA SER A 233 -8.55 -19.60 -9.94
C SER A 233 -7.23 -18.90 -10.28
N ILE A 234 -7.30 -17.91 -11.16
CA ILE A 234 -6.20 -16.97 -11.44
C ILE A 234 -6.47 -15.60 -10.82
N ALA A 235 -7.53 -15.46 -10.04
CA ALA A 235 -7.93 -14.19 -9.43
C ALA A 235 -7.08 -13.82 -8.19
N LYS A 236 -5.83 -14.24 -8.16
CA LYS A 236 -4.85 -13.94 -7.11
C LYS A 236 -4.65 -12.42 -7.01
N ALA A 237 -5.09 -11.83 -5.90
CA ALA A 237 -5.28 -10.41 -5.75
C ALA A 237 -3.97 -9.61 -5.81
N TYR A 238 -2.97 -10.06 -5.07
CA TYR A 238 -1.67 -9.42 -4.98
C TYR A 238 -0.94 -9.41 -6.32
N GLU A 239 -0.86 -10.56 -6.98
CA GLU A 239 -0.14 -10.76 -8.24
C GLU A 239 -0.82 -9.99 -9.37
N MET A 240 -2.16 -10.02 -9.42
CA MET A 240 -2.92 -9.25 -10.41
C MET A 240 -2.65 -7.74 -10.26
N MET A 241 -2.71 -7.19 -9.04
CA MET A 241 -2.36 -5.77 -8.81
C MET A 241 -0.94 -5.45 -9.23
N SER A 242 0.03 -6.36 -9.00
CA SER A 242 1.40 -6.17 -9.44
C SER A 242 1.53 -6.04 -10.97
N CYS A 243 0.73 -6.80 -11.73
CA CYS A 243 0.69 -6.69 -13.19
C CYS A 243 0.15 -5.32 -13.64
N PHE A 244 -0.90 -4.80 -13.00
CA PHE A 244 -1.44 -3.47 -13.29
C PHE A 244 -0.51 -2.34 -12.83
N GLU A 245 0.22 -2.53 -11.74
CA GLU A 245 1.28 -1.61 -11.32
C GLU A 245 2.40 -1.54 -12.38
N GLY A 246 2.78 -2.71 -12.91
CA GLY A 246 3.71 -2.80 -14.03
C GLY A 246 3.19 -2.13 -15.32
N LEU A 247 1.89 -2.20 -15.57
CA LEU A 247 1.26 -1.52 -16.71
C LEU A 247 1.33 0.01 -16.57
N CYS A 248 1.28 0.56 -15.34
CA CYS A 248 1.55 1.98 -15.09
C CYS A 248 2.98 2.38 -15.52
N GLU A 249 3.97 1.54 -15.20
CA GLU A 249 5.35 1.79 -15.60
C GLU A 249 5.54 1.64 -17.12
N TYR A 250 4.86 0.68 -17.73
CA TYR A 250 4.87 0.52 -19.19
C TYR A 250 4.23 1.73 -19.90
N TYR A 251 3.11 2.24 -19.37
CA TYR A 251 2.49 3.49 -19.84
C TYR A 251 3.46 4.68 -19.79
N ARG A 252 4.26 4.83 -18.74
CA ARG A 252 5.27 5.92 -18.65
C ARG A 252 6.29 5.89 -19.77
N ALA A 253 6.60 4.70 -20.29
CA ALA A 253 7.55 4.52 -21.39
C ALA A 253 6.89 4.71 -22.77
N THR A 254 5.68 4.21 -22.95
CA THR A 254 5.01 4.16 -24.26
C THR A 254 4.11 5.36 -24.53
N GLY A 255 3.51 5.93 -23.48
CA GLY A 255 2.50 7.00 -23.61
C GLY A 255 1.14 6.51 -24.13
N ASP A 256 0.90 5.20 -24.25
CA ASP A 256 -0.38 4.68 -24.73
C ASP A 256 -1.48 4.89 -23.69
N ALA A 257 -2.34 5.87 -23.93
CA ALA A 257 -3.45 6.23 -23.04
C ALA A 257 -4.40 5.06 -22.74
N ARG A 258 -4.47 4.05 -23.63
CA ARG A 258 -5.27 2.85 -23.42
C ARG A 258 -4.78 2.05 -22.20
N ASP A 259 -3.48 2.03 -21.93
CA ASP A 259 -2.92 1.31 -20.80
C ASP A 259 -3.28 1.98 -19.47
N LEU A 260 -3.14 3.31 -19.38
CA LEU A 260 -3.58 4.06 -18.19
C LEU A 260 -5.09 3.89 -17.95
N GLU A 261 -5.90 3.97 -18.99
CA GLU A 261 -7.35 3.77 -18.86
C GLU A 261 -7.68 2.35 -18.37
N THR A 262 -6.94 1.34 -18.83
CA THR A 262 -7.08 -0.04 -18.35
C THR A 262 -6.82 -0.17 -16.86
N VAL A 263 -5.77 0.50 -16.35
CA VAL A 263 -5.47 0.51 -14.92
C VAL A 263 -6.57 1.23 -14.12
N ARG A 264 -7.12 2.32 -14.64
CA ARG A 264 -8.25 3.05 -14.03
C ARG A 264 -9.49 2.17 -13.91
N LEU A 265 -9.85 1.48 -15.00
CA LEU A 265 -10.98 0.54 -15.01
C LEU A 265 -10.78 -0.61 -14.01
N PHE A 266 -9.57 -1.17 -13.93
CA PHE A 266 -9.25 -2.19 -12.94
C PHE A 266 -9.40 -1.65 -11.52
N TRP A 267 -8.84 -0.47 -11.24
CA TRP A 267 -8.94 0.16 -9.93
C TRP A 267 -10.40 0.41 -9.51
N ASP A 268 -11.23 0.94 -10.43
CA ASP A 268 -12.64 1.19 -10.16
C ASP A 268 -13.38 -0.11 -9.79
N LYS A 269 -13.14 -1.19 -10.55
CA LYS A 269 -13.70 -2.51 -10.27
C LYS A 269 -13.27 -3.07 -8.92
N VAL A 270 -11.97 -3.02 -8.63
CA VAL A 270 -11.43 -3.51 -7.35
C VAL A 270 -12.00 -2.70 -6.18
N ARG A 271 -12.06 -1.36 -6.31
CA ARG A 271 -12.65 -0.51 -5.27
C ARG A 271 -14.13 -0.83 -5.02
N GLU A 272 -14.88 -1.05 -6.08
CA GLU A 272 -16.34 -1.29 -6.01
C GLU A 272 -16.67 -2.67 -5.47
N GLU A 273 -15.93 -3.71 -5.87
CA GLU A 273 -16.29 -5.10 -5.61
C GLU A 273 -15.48 -5.75 -4.48
N GLU A 274 -14.25 -5.29 -4.22
CA GLU A 274 -13.28 -6.01 -3.41
C GLU A 274 -12.81 -5.25 -2.16
N ILE A 275 -12.67 -3.91 -2.24
CA ILE A 275 -12.11 -3.17 -1.10
C ILE A 275 -13.18 -2.88 -0.05
N THR A 276 -12.95 -3.40 1.14
CA THR A 276 -13.83 -3.32 2.31
C THR A 276 -13.72 -1.97 3.05
N LEU A 277 -14.51 -1.77 4.09
CA LEU A 277 -14.42 -0.58 4.97
C LEU A 277 -13.06 -0.45 5.67
N LEU A 278 -12.33 -1.55 5.80
CA LEU A 278 -10.97 -1.55 6.37
C LEU A 278 -9.92 -0.97 5.40
N GLY A 279 -10.25 -0.85 4.11
CA GLY A 279 -9.28 -0.46 3.07
C GLY A 279 -8.40 -1.62 2.61
N SER A 280 -8.87 -2.84 2.72
CA SER A 280 -8.21 -4.08 2.31
C SER A 280 -9.18 -4.99 1.58
N GLY A 281 -8.68 -6.01 0.90
CA GLY A 281 -9.47 -6.97 0.13
C GLY A 281 -8.83 -8.35 0.06
N GLY A 282 -9.41 -9.22 -0.75
CA GLY A 282 -9.05 -10.63 -0.88
C GLY A 282 -9.77 -11.50 0.16
N ALA A 283 -10.31 -12.65 -0.29
CA ALA A 283 -11.00 -13.62 0.56
C ALA A 283 -10.88 -15.04 0.00
N ASP A 284 -11.09 -16.06 0.82
CA ASP A 284 -10.96 -17.47 0.42
C ASP A 284 -12.20 -18.05 -0.23
N ALA A 285 -13.35 -17.49 0.01
CA ALA A 285 -14.66 -17.92 -0.52
C ALA A 285 -15.52 -16.68 -0.84
N PRO A 286 -16.65 -16.80 -1.53
CA PRO A 286 -17.30 -18.04 -1.98
C PRO A 286 -16.93 -18.49 -3.41
N PHE A 287 -16.20 -17.68 -4.21
CA PHE A 287 -16.06 -17.94 -5.65
C PHE A 287 -14.78 -18.68 -6.02
N ASN A 288 -13.65 -18.31 -5.44
CA ASN A 288 -12.33 -18.82 -5.77
C ASN A 288 -11.65 -19.43 -4.54
N LEU A 289 -11.32 -20.72 -4.63
CA LEU A 289 -10.66 -21.50 -3.58
C LEU A 289 -9.29 -22.03 -4.05
N GLY A 290 -8.60 -21.28 -4.93
CA GLY A 290 -7.28 -21.65 -5.43
C GLY A 290 -6.22 -21.73 -4.33
N PRO A 291 -4.99 -22.14 -4.65
CA PRO A 291 -3.86 -22.06 -3.73
C PRO A 291 -3.72 -20.63 -3.16
N GLY A 292 -3.42 -20.52 -1.86
CA GLY A 292 -3.40 -19.23 -1.17
C GLY A 292 -4.82 -18.68 -0.96
N THR A 293 -5.72 -19.55 -0.51
CA THR A 293 -7.06 -19.15 -0.03
C THR A 293 -6.95 -17.97 0.93
N GLY A 294 -7.90 -17.03 0.86
CA GLY A 294 -7.84 -15.74 1.57
C GLY A 294 -7.14 -14.63 0.79
N GLU A 295 -6.45 -14.96 -0.30
CA GLU A 295 -5.63 -14.05 -1.09
C GLU A 295 -6.20 -13.80 -2.51
N GLN A 296 -7.42 -14.29 -2.76
CA GLN A 296 -8.10 -14.20 -4.05
C GLN A 296 -9.08 -13.03 -4.08
N TRP A 297 -9.31 -12.46 -5.27
CA TRP A 297 -10.51 -11.65 -5.47
C TRP A 297 -11.76 -12.54 -5.37
N ASN A 298 -12.67 -12.19 -4.47
CA ASN A 298 -13.85 -13.00 -4.15
C ASN A 298 -15.09 -12.16 -3.81
N ARG A 299 -15.19 -10.94 -4.35
CA ARG A 299 -16.21 -9.96 -3.99
C ARG A 299 -16.11 -9.58 -2.50
N THR A 300 -14.92 -9.44 -2.00
CA THR A 300 -14.63 -9.27 -0.57
C THR A 300 -15.43 -8.14 0.06
N ARG A 301 -15.63 -7.02 -0.66
CA ARG A 301 -16.46 -5.92 -0.19
C ARG A 301 -17.89 -6.34 0.10
N LEU A 302 -18.50 -7.16 -0.75
CA LEU A 302 -19.86 -7.65 -0.59
C LEU A 302 -19.96 -8.77 0.44
N GLU A 303 -18.85 -9.49 0.64
CA GLU A 303 -18.77 -10.64 1.53
C GLU A 303 -18.25 -10.30 2.94
N GLN A 304 -17.92 -9.05 3.23
CA GLN A 304 -17.21 -8.63 4.45
C GLN A 304 -17.98 -8.91 5.76
N THR A 305 -19.27 -9.19 5.71
CA THR A 305 -20.10 -9.61 6.86
C THR A 305 -20.52 -11.08 6.78
N ASN A 306 -19.99 -11.86 5.82
CA ASN A 306 -20.33 -13.26 5.67
C ASN A 306 -19.63 -14.12 6.73
N PRO A 307 -20.37 -14.75 7.68
CA PRO A 307 -19.76 -15.50 8.77
C PRO A 307 -19.12 -16.84 8.30
N ALA A 308 -19.38 -17.26 7.06
CA ALA A 308 -18.78 -18.45 6.49
C ALA A 308 -17.36 -18.22 5.96
N ILE A 309 -16.90 -16.96 5.88
CA ILE A 309 -15.56 -16.61 5.42
C ILE A 309 -14.70 -16.22 6.62
N ASP A 310 -13.71 -17.05 6.93
CA ASP A 310 -12.78 -16.81 8.05
C ASP A 310 -11.53 -16.02 7.63
N LEU A 311 -11.03 -16.25 6.40
CA LEU A 311 -9.82 -15.61 5.89
C LEU A 311 -10.18 -14.55 4.85
N MET A 312 -9.89 -13.29 5.16
CA MET A 312 -10.06 -12.16 4.23
C MET A 312 -9.13 -10.99 4.60
N MET A 313 -8.95 -10.07 3.65
CA MET A 313 -8.22 -8.82 3.86
C MET A 313 -6.72 -9.02 4.12
N GLU A 314 -6.05 -9.74 3.24
CA GLU A 314 -4.61 -9.99 3.35
C GLU A 314 -3.81 -8.68 3.42
N THR A 315 -2.87 -8.58 4.38
CA THR A 315 -2.00 -7.39 4.51
C THR A 315 -1.16 -7.13 3.26
N CYS A 316 -0.69 -8.17 2.53
CA CYS A 316 0.00 -7.95 1.26
C CYS A 316 -0.90 -7.31 0.21
N VAL A 317 -2.17 -7.70 0.14
CA VAL A 317 -3.19 -7.09 -0.74
C VAL A 317 -3.38 -5.62 -0.38
N THR A 318 -3.45 -5.28 0.92
CA THR A 318 -3.53 -3.89 1.38
C THR A 318 -2.34 -3.06 0.90
N VAL A 319 -1.11 -3.57 1.06
CA VAL A 319 0.11 -2.85 0.63
C VAL A 319 0.10 -2.61 -0.88
N TYR A 320 -0.29 -3.62 -1.68
CA TYR A 320 -0.31 -3.46 -3.13
C TYR A 320 -1.47 -2.61 -3.63
N TRP A 321 -2.61 -2.62 -2.95
CA TRP A 321 -3.67 -1.65 -3.17
C TRP A 321 -3.18 -0.21 -2.96
N MET A 322 -2.49 0.06 -1.85
CA MET A 322 -1.90 1.38 -1.60
C MET A 322 -0.85 1.76 -2.65
N ARG A 323 -0.02 0.80 -3.11
CA ARG A 323 0.97 1.03 -4.17
C ARG A 323 0.30 1.37 -5.50
N LEU A 324 -0.73 0.62 -5.90
CA LEU A 324 -1.50 0.90 -7.12
C LEU A 324 -2.19 2.27 -7.04
N CYS A 325 -2.79 2.60 -5.89
CA CYS A 325 -3.35 3.93 -5.64
C CYS A 325 -2.27 5.03 -5.76
N HIS A 326 -1.07 4.80 -5.20
CA HIS A 326 0.04 5.74 -5.29
C HIS A 326 0.54 5.92 -6.72
N GLN A 327 0.63 4.84 -7.53
CA GLN A 327 0.95 4.95 -8.96
C GLN A 327 -0.06 5.81 -9.72
N LEU A 328 -1.36 5.59 -9.46
CA LEU A 328 -2.42 6.37 -10.09
C LEU A 328 -2.46 7.82 -9.57
N LEU A 329 -2.23 8.06 -8.28
CA LEU A 329 -2.10 9.41 -7.72
C LEU A 329 -0.96 10.17 -8.41
N ARG A 330 0.21 9.54 -8.55
CA ARG A 330 1.35 10.14 -9.25
C ARG A 330 1.02 10.51 -10.69
N LEU A 331 0.38 9.60 -11.43
CA LEU A 331 0.07 9.79 -12.85
C LEU A 331 -1.02 10.82 -13.09
N THR A 332 -2.03 10.89 -12.23
CA THR A 332 -3.26 11.64 -12.49
C THR A 332 -3.47 12.85 -11.58
N GLY A 333 -2.96 12.81 -10.36
CA GLY A 333 -3.26 13.80 -9.32
C GLY A 333 -4.70 13.73 -8.81
N GLU A 334 -5.43 12.61 -8.98
CA GLU A 334 -6.82 12.52 -8.54
C GLU A 334 -6.91 12.16 -7.05
N VAL A 335 -7.69 12.93 -6.30
CA VAL A 335 -7.87 12.82 -4.84
C VAL A 335 -8.35 11.46 -4.39
N ARG A 336 -9.21 10.79 -5.18
CA ARG A 336 -9.79 9.48 -4.83
C ARG A 336 -8.75 8.40 -4.50
N TYR A 337 -7.55 8.50 -5.08
CA TYR A 337 -6.47 7.56 -4.80
C TYR A 337 -5.79 7.85 -3.46
N ALA A 338 -5.65 9.12 -3.09
CA ALA A 338 -5.16 9.52 -1.78
C ALA A 338 -6.16 9.17 -0.66
N ASP A 339 -7.46 9.35 -0.91
CA ASP A 339 -8.55 8.92 0.00
C ASP A 339 -8.48 7.41 0.29
N ALA A 340 -8.28 6.59 -0.76
CA ALA A 340 -8.15 5.14 -0.61
C ALA A 340 -6.92 4.74 0.20
N ILE A 341 -5.78 5.40 -0.03
CA ILE A 341 -4.55 5.17 0.74
C ILE A 341 -4.74 5.55 2.21
N GLU A 342 -5.37 6.68 2.49
CA GLU A 342 -5.61 7.16 3.84
C GLU A 342 -6.43 6.16 4.67
N VAL A 343 -7.51 5.63 4.09
CA VAL A 343 -8.33 4.58 4.74
C VAL A 343 -7.50 3.33 5.02
N SER A 344 -6.73 2.84 4.04
CA SER A 344 -5.89 1.64 4.20
C SER A 344 -4.81 1.83 5.27
N LEU A 345 -4.17 3.00 5.27
CA LEU A 345 -3.07 3.30 6.19
C LEU A 345 -3.55 3.37 7.65
N TYR A 346 -4.58 4.17 7.92
CA TYR A 346 -5.07 4.36 9.29
C TYR A 346 -5.73 3.10 9.88
N ASN A 347 -6.38 2.30 9.05
CA ASN A 347 -7.07 1.10 9.53
C ASN A 347 -6.23 -0.16 9.33
N ALA A 348 -6.17 -0.69 8.11
CA ALA A 348 -5.59 -2.00 7.85
C ALA A 348 -4.09 -2.08 8.22
N ILE A 349 -3.27 -1.11 7.78
CA ILE A 349 -1.81 -1.15 8.01
C ILE A 349 -1.47 -0.85 9.47
N PHE A 350 -2.04 0.22 10.04
CA PHE A 350 -1.77 0.55 11.45
C PHE A 350 -2.30 -0.50 12.40
N GLY A 351 -3.46 -1.09 12.09
CA GLY A 351 -4.09 -2.12 12.91
C GLY A 351 -3.41 -3.48 12.83
N ALA A 352 -2.80 -3.82 11.70
CA ALA A 352 -2.13 -5.11 11.51
C ALA A 352 -0.78 -5.21 12.23
N LEU A 353 -0.14 -4.09 12.59
CA LEU A 353 1.19 -4.09 13.21
C LEU A 353 1.10 -4.45 14.71
N ARG A 354 1.77 -5.54 15.10
CA ARG A 354 1.90 -5.95 16.50
C ARG A 354 2.67 -4.90 17.32
N PRO A 355 2.36 -4.72 18.62
CA PRO A 355 2.96 -3.69 19.48
C PRO A 355 4.48 -3.74 19.61
N ASP A 356 5.12 -4.88 19.37
CA ASP A 356 6.58 -5.02 19.38
C ASP A 356 7.25 -4.72 18.02
N GLY A 357 6.46 -4.40 16.99
CA GLY A 357 6.95 -4.12 15.65
C GLY A 357 7.50 -5.31 14.87
N ALA A 358 7.42 -6.52 15.43
CA ALA A 358 8.05 -7.72 14.86
C ALA A 358 7.14 -8.54 13.94
N PHE A 359 5.89 -8.12 13.79
CA PHE A 359 4.90 -8.92 13.09
C PHE A 359 3.77 -8.07 12.53
N PHE A 360 3.27 -8.46 11.34
CA PHE A 360 2.00 -7.96 10.79
C PHE A 360 0.98 -9.09 10.72
N GLU A 361 -0.24 -8.82 11.16
CA GLU A 361 -1.38 -9.74 11.02
C GLU A 361 -1.54 -10.11 9.54
N TYR A 362 -1.67 -11.41 9.26
CA TYR A 362 -1.80 -11.88 7.86
C TYR A 362 -3.17 -11.49 7.29
N PHE A 363 -4.23 -11.83 8.03
CA PHE A 363 -5.62 -11.52 7.70
C PHE A 363 -6.25 -10.69 8.82
N PRO A 364 -6.15 -9.34 8.78
CA PRO A 364 -6.86 -8.48 9.72
C PRO A 364 -8.37 -8.76 9.71
N ARG A 365 -8.98 -8.73 10.88
CA ARG A 365 -10.40 -9.09 11.07
C ARG A 365 -11.23 -7.86 11.39
N PHE A 366 -12.51 -7.88 11.04
CA PHE A 366 -13.48 -6.90 11.52
C PHE A 366 -13.91 -7.15 12.97
N ASN A 367 -14.06 -8.44 13.31
CA ASN A 367 -14.55 -8.88 14.61
C ASN A 367 -13.68 -10.03 15.13
N GLY A 368 -13.52 -10.12 16.45
CA GLY A 368 -12.75 -11.16 17.11
C GLY A 368 -11.54 -10.62 17.85
N ALA A 369 -10.45 -11.37 17.90
CA ALA A 369 -9.18 -10.96 18.50
C ALA A 369 -8.11 -10.79 17.41
N ARG A 370 -7.10 -9.95 17.67
CA ARG A 370 -5.90 -9.88 16.82
C ARG A 370 -5.24 -11.24 16.78
N ASN A 371 -4.86 -11.69 15.59
CA ASN A 371 -4.33 -13.02 15.40
C ASN A 371 -2.80 -13.00 15.31
N PRO A 372 -2.08 -13.47 16.36
CA PRO A 372 -0.62 -13.49 16.36
C PRO A 372 -0.04 -14.66 15.54
N ARG A 373 -0.88 -15.49 14.91
CA ARG A 373 -0.45 -16.68 14.18
C ARG A 373 -0.71 -16.53 12.70
N VAL A 374 0.20 -17.11 11.91
CA VAL A 374 0.07 -17.26 10.47
C VAL A 374 0.14 -18.71 10.11
N ASN A 375 -0.74 -19.13 9.18
CA ASN A 375 -0.69 -20.45 8.59
C ASN A 375 0.50 -20.63 7.62
N TYR A 376 1.11 -19.52 7.18
CA TYR A 376 2.18 -19.47 6.19
C TYR A 376 3.35 -18.63 6.73
N SER A 377 4.05 -19.16 7.75
CA SER A 377 5.28 -18.53 8.26
C SER A 377 6.48 -19.43 8.09
N PHE A 378 7.62 -18.80 7.87
CA PHE A 378 8.93 -19.43 7.85
C PHE A 378 9.70 -18.97 9.08
N ASN A 379 10.35 -19.88 9.79
CA ASN A 379 11.24 -19.52 10.88
C ASN A 379 12.65 -19.27 10.35
N ILE A 380 13.03 -18.00 10.27
CA ILE A 380 14.36 -17.58 9.82
C ILE A 380 15.22 -17.30 11.07
N LYS A 381 16.00 -18.29 11.48
CA LYS A 381 16.88 -18.22 12.67
C LYS A 381 16.18 -17.66 13.93
N GLY A 382 14.98 -18.12 14.19
CA GLY A 382 14.19 -17.70 15.37
C GLY A 382 13.28 -16.50 15.14
N PHE A 383 13.25 -15.93 13.93
CA PHE A 383 12.30 -14.88 13.55
C PHE A 383 11.18 -15.48 12.67
N ASP A 384 9.93 -15.34 13.12
CA ASP A 384 8.76 -15.80 12.35
C ASP A 384 8.44 -14.81 11.24
N LEU A 385 8.64 -15.24 10.00
CA LEU A 385 8.49 -14.42 8.82
C LEU A 385 7.40 -14.97 7.91
N SER A 386 6.43 -14.12 7.57
CA SER A 386 5.45 -14.35 6.50
C SER A 386 5.64 -13.33 5.38
N CYS A 387 4.99 -13.58 4.23
CA CYS A 387 4.94 -12.59 3.15
C CYS A 387 4.38 -11.25 3.65
N CYS A 388 3.37 -11.25 4.53
CA CYS A 388 2.75 -10.07 5.12
C CYS A 388 3.67 -9.34 6.10
N THR A 389 4.42 -10.08 6.95
CA THR A 389 5.43 -9.48 7.83
C THR A 389 6.57 -8.85 7.03
N ALA A 390 6.98 -9.46 5.92
CA ALA A 390 8.01 -8.89 5.04
C ALA A 390 7.53 -7.67 4.24
N ASN A 391 6.24 -7.61 3.89
CA ASN A 391 5.68 -6.57 3.02
C ASN A 391 5.03 -5.40 3.79
N GLY A 392 4.46 -5.65 4.96
CA GLY A 392 3.78 -4.65 5.81
C GLY A 392 4.60 -3.37 6.04
N PRO A 393 5.92 -3.45 6.30
CA PRO A 393 6.76 -2.27 6.43
C PRO A 393 6.75 -1.33 5.22
N THR A 394 6.52 -1.86 4.00
CA THR A 394 6.35 -1.03 2.79
C THR A 394 5.09 -0.16 2.87
N GLY A 395 3.99 -0.67 3.44
CA GLY A 395 2.76 0.11 3.62
C GLY A 395 2.99 1.35 4.50
N LEU A 396 3.78 1.22 5.57
CA LEU A 396 4.20 2.34 6.41
C LEU A 396 5.15 3.29 5.67
N ALA A 397 6.08 2.74 4.91
CA ALA A 397 7.11 3.50 4.19
C ALA A 397 6.54 4.40 3.07
N LEU A 398 5.32 4.14 2.60
CA LEU A 398 4.63 5.00 1.64
C LEU A 398 4.12 6.30 2.26
N ALA A 399 3.83 6.34 3.56
CA ALA A 399 3.18 7.48 4.20
C ALA A 399 3.91 8.83 4.03
N PRO A 400 5.25 8.94 4.20
CA PRO A 400 5.96 10.19 3.98
C PRO A 400 5.88 10.70 2.54
N ASP A 401 6.05 9.81 1.55
CA ASP A 401 6.02 10.17 0.12
C ASP A 401 4.64 10.63 -0.35
N ILE A 402 3.59 10.17 0.34
CA ILE A 402 2.21 10.52 0.03
C ILE A 402 1.81 11.78 0.78
N ALA A 403 2.14 11.91 2.06
CA ALA A 403 1.71 13.04 2.89
C ALA A 403 2.05 14.38 2.24
N PHE A 404 3.28 14.51 1.74
CA PHE A 404 3.77 15.69 1.03
C PHE A 404 4.41 15.24 -0.28
N ALA A 405 3.78 15.56 -1.39
CA ALA A 405 4.26 15.20 -2.71
C ALA A 405 4.63 16.44 -3.54
N GLY A 406 5.77 16.40 -4.23
CA GLY A 406 6.13 17.44 -5.19
C GLY A 406 5.17 17.44 -6.38
N THR A 407 4.89 18.63 -6.92
CA THR A 407 4.19 18.83 -8.19
C THR A 407 5.09 19.57 -9.18
N PRO A 408 4.77 19.68 -10.46
CA PRO A 408 5.61 20.39 -11.43
C PRO A 408 5.94 21.84 -11.03
N ASP A 409 5.04 22.51 -10.33
CA ASP A 409 5.13 23.92 -9.94
C ASP A 409 5.13 24.16 -8.42
N GLY A 410 5.11 23.07 -7.61
CA GLY A 410 5.08 23.25 -6.16
C GLY A 410 4.96 21.96 -5.37
N ILE A 411 4.00 21.92 -4.45
CA ILE A 411 3.76 20.81 -3.53
C ILE A 411 2.27 20.56 -3.32
N ALA A 412 1.90 19.29 -3.23
CA ALA A 412 0.58 18.83 -2.79
C ALA A 412 0.68 18.26 -1.36
N VAL A 413 -0.23 18.68 -0.48
CA VAL A 413 -0.47 18.07 0.83
C VAL A 413 -1.63 17.09 0.69
N ASN A 414 -1.33 15.80 0.79
CA ASN A 414 -2.32 14.72 0.59
C ASN A 414 -2.84 14.15 1.90
N LEU A 415 -2.02 14.10 2.96
CA LEU A 415 -2.43 13.61 4.28
C LEU A 415 -2.16 14.69 5.32
N TYR A 416 -3.17 14.98 6.14
CA TYR A 416 -3.08 15.98 7.20
C TYR A 416 -2.41 15.41 8.45
N MET A 417 -1.12 15.07 8.33
CA MET A 417 -0.30 14.55 9.42
C MET A 417 0.61 15.63 9.97
N THR A 418 0.81 15.66 11.28
CA THR A 418 1.85 16.52 11.86
C THR A 418 3.21 16.12 11.33
N GLY A 419 4.00 17.13 10.91
CA GLY A 419 5.31 16.90 10.32
C GLY A 419 5.80 18.07 9.48
N CYS A 420 6.84 17.86 8.72
CA CYS A 420 7.37 18.90 7.82
C CYS A 420 7.87 18.32 6.50
N ALA A 421 7.88 19.19 5.48
CA ALA A 421 8.47 18.91 4.17
C ALA A 421 9.47 20.00 3.78
N ARG A 422 10.66 19.59 3.31
CA ARG A 422 11.67 20.48 2.72
C ARG A 422 11.58 20.43 1.22
N VAL A 423 11.24 21.55 0.61
CA VAL A 423 11.04 21.68 -0.83
C VAL A 423 12.16 22.49 -1.43
N PRO A 424 13.00 21.91 -2.29
CA PRO A 424 14.01 22.68 -3.02
C PRO A 424 13.34 23.69 -3.96
N VAL A 425 13.81 24.92 -3.94
CA VAL A 425 13.40 25.99 -4.85
C VAL A 425 14.62 26.71 -5.41
N PRO A 426 14.52 27.48 -6.50
CA PRO A 426 15.63 28.30 -6.97
C PRO A 426 16.14 29.24 -5.88
N GLY A 427 17.43 29.14 -5.56
CA GLY A 427 18.07 29.96 -4.55
C GLY A 427 18.07 29.40 -3.12
N GLY A 428 17.42 28.26 -2.85
CA GLY A 428 17.42 27.67 -1.51
C GLY A 428 16.41 26.54 -1.33
N GLN A 429 15.79 26.55 -0.17
CA GLN A 429 14.70 25.61 0.17
C GLN A 429 13.62 26.32 0.97
N VAL A 430 12.39 25.83 0.83
CA VAL A 430 11.25 26.20 1.66
C VAL A 430 10.92 25.03 2.58
N VAL A 431 10.63 25.28 3.85
CA VAL A 431 10.13 24.28 4.79
C VAL A 431 8.65 24.56 5.05
N LEU A 432 7.82 23.57 4.78
CA LEU A 432 6.42 23.53 5.17
C LEU A 432 6.30 22.74 6.46
N SER A 433 5.75 23.34 7.50
CA SER A 433 5.50 22.67 8.79
C SER A 433 3.99 22.55 9.04
N MET A 434 3.51 21.33 9.23
CA MET A 434 2.11 21.02 9.52
C MET A 434 1.96 20.63 11.00
N GLN A 435 1.06 21.30 11.70
CA GLN A 435 0.53 20.88 13.00
C GLN A 435 -0.92 20.48 12.80
N SER A 436 -1.29 19.23 13.14
CA SER A 436 -2.60 18.68 12.83
C SER A 436 -3.20 17.93 14.02
N GLU A 437 -4.49 18.11 14.24
CA GLU A 437 -5.27 17.32 15.18
C GLU A 437 -6.09 16.21 14.47
N PHE A 438 -5.96 16.14 13.15
CA PHE A 438 -6.60 15.12 12.33
C PHE A 438 -6.05 13.71 12.66
N PRO A 439 -6.87 12.65 12.67
CA PRO A 439 -8.27 12.58 12.25
C PRO A 439 -9.31 12.83 13.38
N ARG A 440 -8.89 13.17 14.58
CA ARG A 440 -9.81 13.41 15.71
C ARG A 440 -10.62 14.69 15.54
N VAL A 441 -9.94 15.76 15.15
CA VAL A 441 -10.54 17.05 14.83
C VAL A 441 -10.05 17.49 13.47
N GLY A 442 -10.95 17.95 12.63
CA GLY A 442 -10.60 18.44 11.29
C GLY A 442 -9.92 19.80 11.33
N TYR A 443 -8.84 19.92 12.09
CA TYR A 443 -8.05 21.15 12.23
C TYR A 443 -6.58 20.88 11.92
N ALA A 444 -5.99 21.76 11.09
CA ALA A 444 -4.55 21.78 10.89
C ALA A 444 -4.05 23.21 10.67
N ARG A 445 -2.79 23.44 11.01
CA ARG A 445 -2.05 24.69 10.76
C ARG A 445 -0.85 24.35 9.89
N LEU A 446 -0.73 25.04 8.76
CA LEU A 446 0.42 24.97 7.86
C LEU A 446 1.19 26.29 7.98
N THR A 447 2.50 26.22 8.25
CA THR A 447 3.40 27.39 8.30
C THR A 447 4.54 27.22 7.31
N ILE A 448 5.03 28.35 6.77
CA ILE A 448 6.09 28.40 5.78
C ILE A 448 7.32 29.07 6.41
N GLU A 449 8.47 28.40 6.31
CA GLU A 449 9.77 28.95 6.62
C GLU A 449 10.57 29.04 5.31
N ALA A 450 10.81 30.24 4.83
CA ALA A 450 11.55 30.54 3.61
C ALA A 450 12.90 31.21 3.85
N GLY A 451 13.18 31.64 5.10
CA GLY A 451 14.44 32.26 5.49
C GLY A 451 14.77 33.51 4.65
N ASP A 452 15.98 33.53 4.08
CA ASP A 452 16.47 34.65 3.27
C ASP A 452 15.96 34.66 1.83
N LEU A 453 15.04 33.76 1.45
CA LEU A 453 14.45 33.78 0.10
C LEU A 453 13.59 35.03 -0.10
N PRO A 454 13.52 35.56 -1.34
CA PRO A 454 12.68 36.71 -1.64
C PRO A 454 11.20 36.47 -1.27
N ALA A 455 10.54 37.49 -0.73
CA ALA A 455 9.09 37.43 -0.56
C ALA A 455 8.40 37.18 -1.90
N GLY A 456 7.40 36.30 -1.91
CA GLY A 456 6.74 35.87 -3.14
C GLY A 456 7.56 34.86 -3.95
N THR A 457 8.41 34.06 -3.30
CA THR A 457 9.10 32.91 -3.96
C THR A 457 8.10 31.99 -4.62
N PRO A 458 8.26 31.68 -5.92
CA PRO A 458 7.35 30.77 -6.64
C PRO A 458 7.35 29.37 -6.03
N LEU A 459 6.22 28.96 -5.48
CA LEU A 459 5.93 27.61 -4.97
C LEU A 459 4.41 27.48 -4.83
N ALA A 460 3.81 26.70 -5.70
CA ALA A 460 2.39 26.43 -5.62
C ALA A 460 2.07 25.51 -4.44
N LEU A 461 1.01 25.81 -3.69
CA LEU A 461 0.53 25.02 -2.57
C LEU A 461 -0.85 24.48 -2.88
N ASP A 462 -0.96 23.16 -3.06
CA ASP A 462 -2.20 22.45 -3.30
C ASP A 462 -2.57 21.60 -2.07
N LEU A 463 -3.77 21.80 -1.53
CA LEU A 463 -4.31 20.99 -0.45
C LEU A 463 -5.35 20.02 -0.97
N ARG A 464 -5.24 18.75 -0.63
CA ARG A 464 -6.28 17.76 -0.91
C ARG A 464 -7.54 18.10 -0.11
N VAL A 465 -8.68 18.17 -0.80
CA VAL A 465 -10.00 18.21 -0.15
C VAL A 465 -10.55 16.78 -0.18
N PRO A 466 -10.58 16.07 0.95
CA PRO A 466 -11.01 14.67 0.98
C PRO A 466 -12.43 14.49 0.45
N GLY A 467 -12.69 13.35 -0.20
CA GLY A 467 -14.02 13.06 -0.74
C GLY A 467 -15.12 12.91 0.31
N TYR A 468 -14.76 12.65 1.58
CA TYR A 468 -15.67 12.55 2.72
C TYR A 468 -15.88 13.89 3.45
N ALA A 469 -15.23 14.98 3.01
CA ALA A 469 -15.42 16.30 3.62
C ALA A 469 -16.84 16.82 3.37
N GLU A 470 -17.49 17.34 4.41
CA GLU A 470 -18.74 18.08 4.31
C GLU A 470 -18.45 19.55 3.99
N HIS A 471 -17.47 20.12 4.71
CA HIS A 471 -16.95 21.46 4.48
C HIS A 471 -15.42 21.46 4.57
N PHE A 472 -14.80 22.26 3.71
CA PHE A 472 -13.36 22.49 3.73
C PHE A 472 -13.07 23.97 3.53
N ALA A 473 -12.36 24.55 4.46
CA ALA A 473 -11.98 25.95 4.42
C ALA A 473 -10.53 26.16 4.81
N VAL A 474 -9.90 27.19 4.22
CA VAL A 474 -8.56 27.64 4.56
C VAL A 474 -8.58 29.15 4.80
N LEU A 475 -7.97 29.57 5.90
CA LEU A 475 -7.84 30.98 6.28
C LEU A 475 -6.37 31.38 6.21
N PRO A 476 -5.93 32.04 5.11
CA PRO A 476 -4.58 32.60 5.02
C PRO A 476 -4.34 33.66 6.08
N GLY A 477 -3.25 33.51 6.87
CA GLY A 477 -2.93 34.37 8.01
C GLY A 477 -3.96 34.32 9.14
N GLY A 478 -4.84 33.32 9.18
CA GLY A 478 -5.95 33.25 10.14
C GLY A 478 -7.06 34.29 9.89
N ASP A 479 -7.06 34.99 8.76
CA ASP A 479 -7.99 36.06 8.42
C ASP A 479 -9.28 35.53 7.78
N PRO A 480 -10.46 35.61 8.46
CA PRO A 480 -11.72 35.13 7.91
C PRO A 480 -12.17 35.86 6.64
N THR A 481 -11.68 37.09 6.38
CA THR A 481 -12.05 37.83 5.17
C THR A 481 -11.34 37.31 3.92
N ARG A 482 -10.30 36.49 4.10
CA ARG A 482 -9.52 35.85 3.04
C ARG A 482 -9.83 34.35 2.88
N MET A 483 -10.91 33.88 3.48
CA MET A 483 -11.28 32.47 3.46
C MET A 483 -11.40 31.91 2.04
N LEU A 484 -10.73 30.79 1.83
CA LEU A 484 -10.83 29.96 0.63
C LEU A 484 -11.65 28.70 0.97
N THR A 485 -12.48 28.23 0.05
CA THR A 485 -13.28 27.02 0.23
C THR A 485 -12.93 25.98 -0.82
N GLY A 486 -12.80 24.71 -0.40
CA GLY A 486 -12.51 23.59 -1.28
C GLY A 486 -13.74 22.77 -1.64
N VAL A 487 -13.68 22.09 -2.77
CA VAL A 487 -14.71 21.16 -3.25
C VAL A 487 -14.28 19.74 -2.92
N PRO A 488 -15.08 18.93 -2.21
CA PRO A 488 -14.75 17.54 -1.90
C PRO A 488 -14.33 16.73 -3.13
N GLY A 489 -13.28 15.95 -2.99
CA GLY A 489 -12.71 15.13 -4.08
C GLY A 489 -11.81 15.89 -5.06
N THR A 490 -11.40 17.13 -4.73
CA THR A 490 -10.50 17.96 -5.56
C THR A 490 -9.28 18.45 -4.78
N TYR A 491 -8.37 19.14 -5.47
CA TYR A 491 -7.34 19.95 -4.82
C TYR A 491 -7.74 21.42 -4.80
N LEU A 492 -7.48 22.07 -3.67
CA LEU A 492 -7.60 23.53 -3.53
C LEU A 492 -6.21 24.14 -3.62
N ARG A 493 -5.95 24.96 -4.65
CA ARG A 493 -4.77 25.82 -4.73
C ARG A 493 -4.93 26.98 -3.74
N ILE A 494 -4.05 27.07 -2.72
CA ILE A 494 -4.12 28.09 -1.66
C ILE A 494 -3.10 29.21 -1.84
N ALA A 495 -2.05 28.96 -2.60
CA ALA A 495 -1.02 29.94 -2.95
C ALA A 495 -0.30 29.49 -4.23
N ASP A 496 0.19 30.46 -5.03
CA ASP A 496 1.12 30.25 -6.14
C ASP A 496 2.55 30.69 -5.76
N THR A 497 2.69 31.48 -4.72
CA THR A 497 3.96 31.97 -4.17
C THR A 497 3.92 31.96 -2.66
N VAL A 498 5.09 31.87 -2.03
CA VAL A 498 5.22 31.84 -0.57
C VAL A 498 6.22 32.89 -0.08
N SER A 499 6.04 33.27 1.17
CA SER A 499 6.96 34.17 1.90
C SER A 499 7.26 33.58 3.26
N ASP A 500 8.38 33.96 3.85
CA ASP A 500 8.71 33.55 5.21
C ASP A 500 7.64 34.03 6.19
N GLY A 501 7.20 33.12 7.07
CA GLY A 501 6.14 33.36 8.05
C GLY A 501 4.70 33.24 7.51
N ASP A 502 4.49 32.90 6.25
CA ASP A 502 3.12 32.60 5.77
C ASP A 502 2.47 31.50 6.60
N GLU A 503 1.20 31.69 6.97
CA GLU A 503 0.41 30.76 7.77
C GLU A 503 -0.95 30.50 7.11
N PHE A 504 -1.40 29.25 7.18
CA PHE A 504 -2.71 28.82 6.70
C PHE A 504 -3.39 27.95 7.77
N ILE A 505 -4.57 28.38 8.21
CA ILE A 505 -5.42 27.59 9.11
C ILE A 505 -6.39 26.78 8.25
N ILE A 506 -6.39 25.49 8.44
CA ILE A 506 -7.21 24.53 7.68
C ILE A 506 -8.30 23.99 8.58
N SER A 507 -9.55 24.07 8.12
CA SER A 507 -10.72 23.49 8.77
C SER A 507 -11.39 22.49 7.84
N LEU A 508 -11.65 21.30 8.34
CA LEU A 508 -12.23 20.18 7.63
C LEU A 508 -13.34 19.56 8.47
N ASP A 509 -14.60 19.74 8.06
CA ASP A 509 -15.75 19.17 8.75
C ASP A 509 -16.16 17.84 8.13
N TYR A 510 -16.46 16.86 8.95
CA TYR A 510 -17.02 15.55 8.60
C TYR A 510 -17.73 14.94 9.80
N SER A 511 -18.72 14.11 9.53
CA SER A 511 -19.57 13.46 10.54
C SER A 511 -19.37 11.94 10.55
N PRO A 512 -19.75 11.25 11.63
CA PRO A 512 -19.82 9.80 11.62
C PRO A 512 -20.83 9.28 10.60
N ILE A 513 -20.45 8.20 9.89
CA ILE A 513 -21.31 7.55 8.90
C ILE A 513 -21.68 6.16 9.39
N ARG A 514 -22.98 5.84 9.33
CA ARG A 514 -23.52 4.49 9.57
C ARG A 514 -23.54 3.71 8.25
N HIS A 515 -22.92 2.55 8.23
CA HIS A 515 -22.88 1.63 7.10
C HIS A 515 -23.74 0.41 7.40
N ALA A 516 -24.75 0.13 6.57
CA ALA A 516 -25.45 -1.14 6.60
C ALA A 516 -24.61 -2.27 6.00
N ALA A 517 -24.86 -3.51 6.40
CA ALA A 517 -24.26 -4.67 5.77
C ALA A 517 -24.51 -4.67 4.25
N PRO A 518 -23.53 -5.07 3.43
CA PRO A 518 -23.60 -4.87 1.97
C PRO A 518 -24.57 -5.79 1.22
N HIS A 519 -25.16 -6.79 1.88
CA HIS A 519 -26.19 -7.67 1.32
C HIS A 519 -27.56 -7.44 1.98
N GLY A 520 -28.65 -7.83 1.33
CA GLY A 520 -29.98 -7.77 1.91
C GLY A 520 -30.22 -8.83 3.01
N SER A 521 -31.35 -8.75 3.69
CA SER A 521 -31.69 -9.52 4.89
C SER A 521 -31.89 -11.02 4.70
N ASP A 522 -31.54 -11.57 3.56
CA ASP A 522 -31.65 -12.99 3.22
C ASP A 522 -30.42 -13.83 3.62
N ARG A 523 -29.40 -13.20 4.22
CA ARG A 523 -28.16 -13.83 4.63
C ARG A 523 -27.80 -13.51 6.08
N ALA A 524 -27.16 -14.47 6.78
CA ALA A 524 -26.81 -14.36 8.20
C ALA A 524 -25.92 -13.14 8.54
N GLY A 525 -25.18 -12.58 7.60
CA GLY A 525 -24.35 -11.39 7.81
C GLY A 525 -25.05 -10.04 7.64
N ASP A 526 -26.33 -10.03 7.22
CA ASP A 526 -27.00 -8.79 6.83
C ASP A 526 -27.57 -7.97 8.01
N GLY A 527 -27.77 -8.61 9.16
CA GLY A 527 -28.17 -7.96 10.40
C GLY A 527 -27.04 -7.24 11.13
N PHE A 528 -26.15 -6.56 10.40
CA PHE A 528 -25.00 -5.85 10.96
C PHE A 528 -24.93 -4.40 10.51
N VAL A 529 -24.28 -3.58 11.33
CA VAL A 529 -23.97 -2.17 11.08
C VAL A 529 -22.52 -1.87 11.48
N ALA A 530 -21.85 -1.04 10.70
CA ALA A 530 -20.54 -0.50 11.06
C ALA A 530 -20.59 1.04 11.06
N PHE A 531 -19.61 1.65 11.72
CA PHE A 531 -19.51 3.10 11.81
C PHE A 531 -18.11 3.55 11.39
N THR A 532 -18.04 4.65 10.63
CA THR A 532 -16.79 5.34 10.31
C THR A 532 -16.87 6.78 10.76
N TYR A 533 -15.71 7.39 11.02
CA TYR A 533 -15.56 8.83 11.26
C TYR A 533 -14.42 9.36 10.38
N GLY A 534 -14.78 10.12 9.36
CA GLY A 534 -13.85 10.42 8.28
C GLY A 534 -13.25 9.15 7.68
N PRO A 535 -11.90 9.00 7.62
CA PRO A 535 -11.27 7.78 7.10
C PRO A 535 -11.17 6.63 8.11
N ILE A 536 -11.60 6.84 9.37
CA ILE A 536 -11.41 5.90 10.47
C ILE A 536 -12.60 4.95 10.60
N LEU A 537 -12.33 3.66 10.53
CA LEU A 537 -13.27 2.61 10.94
C LEU A 537 -13.31 2.54 12.46
N LEU A 538 -14.52 2.52 13.02
CA LEU A 538 -14.74 2.47 14.46
C LEU A 538 -15.04 1.04 14.92
N ALA A 539 -14.67 0.71 16.16
CA ALA A 539 -14.89 -0.60 16.76
C ALA A 539 -15.25 -0.50 18.23
N ARG A 540 -16.06 -1.45 18.72
CA ARG A 540 -16.14 -1.75 20.15
C ARG A 540 -14.94 -2.59 20.57
N ASP A 541 -14.49 -2.40 21.81
CA ASP A 541 -13.38 -3.15 22.40
C ASP A 541 -13.83 -3.79 23.72
N SER A 542 -13.45 -5.03 23.97
CA SER A 542 -13.77 -5.75 25.20
C SER A 542 -13.17 -5.12 26.47
N ARG A 543 -12.22 -4.23 26.31
CA ARG A 543 -11.65 -3.44 27.42
C ARG A 543 -12.59 -2.30 27.87
N ASP A 544 -13.53 -1.89 27.02
CA ASP A 544 -14.46 -0.79 27.27
C ASP A 544 -15.91 -1.28 27.45
N CYS A 545 -16.22 -2.54 27.10
CA CYS A 545 -17.55 -3.14 27.23
C CYS A 545 -17.45 -4.64 27.51
N ALA A 546 -18.49 -5.18 28.17
CA ALA A 546 -18.53 -6.59 28.52
C ALA A 546 -18.66 -7.53 27.31
N ASP A 547 -19.34 -7.08 26.25
CA ASP A 547 -19.56 -7.83 25.01
C ASP A 547 -19.48 -6.89 23.80
N PRO A 548 -18.39 -6.92 23.02
CA PRO A 548 -18.27 -6.13 21.79
C PRO A 548 -19.36 -6.42 20.75
N LEU A 549 -19.92 -7.64 20.75
CA LEU A 549 -20.97 -8.08 19.83
C LEU A 549 -22.40 -7.85 20.38
N ALA A 550 -22.57 -7.18 21.52
CA ALA A 550 -23.90 -6.84 22.00
C ALA A 550 -24.68 -6.06 20.92
N PRO A 551 -25.94 -6.49 20.58
CA PRO A 551 -26.71 -5.86 19.53
C PRO A 551 -26.98 -4.38 19.78
N VAL A 552 -26.95 -3.59 18.72
CA VAL A 552 -27.23 -2.14 18.75
C VAL A 552 -28.60 -1.83 18.12
N PRO A 553 -29.26 -0.72 18.47
CA PRO A 553 -30.51 -0.34 17.82
C PRO A 553 -30.33 -0.12 16.31
N ASP A 554 -31.29 -0.59 15.50
CA ASP A 554 -31.35 -0.27 14.07
C ASP A 554 -31.90 1.16 13.89
N ALA A 555 -31.03 2.13 14.13
CA ALA A 555 -31.37 3.55 14.06
C ALA A 555 -30.22 4.38 13.47
N GLY A 556 -30.54 5.59 13.03
CA GLY A 556 -29.55 6.58 12.61
C GLY A 556 -28.71 7.10 13.78
N ILE A 557 -27.62 7.77 13.46
CA ILE A 557 -26.79 8.48 14.44
C ILE A 557 -27.49 9.80 14.78
N GLY A 558 -27.68 10.05 16.07
CA GLY A 558 -28.09 11.35 16.63
C GLY A 558 -26.89 12.22 16.97
N ASP A 559 -26.86 12.74 18.20
CA ASP A 559 -25.71 13.51 18.68
C ASP A 559 -24.45 12.63 18.77
N TRP A 560 -23.32 13.26 18.60
CA TRP A 560 -22.03 12.58 18.69
C TRP A 560 -20.94 13.50 19.23
N ARG A 561 -19.89 12.90 19.77
CA ARG A 561 -18.67 13.59 20.16
C ARG A 561 -17.47 12.68 19.96
N VAL A 562 -16.31 13.27 19.72
CA VAL A 562 -15.03 12.59 19.59
C VAL A 562 -14.03 13.21 20.55
N GLU A 563 -13.23 12.39 21.21
CA GLU A 563 -12.25 12.82 22.18
C GLU A 563 -10.92 12.07 22.05
N LEU A 564 -9.91 12.52 22.78
CA LEU A 564 -8.62 11.82 22.87
C LEU A 564 -8.86 10.47 23.55
N PRO A 565 -8.28 9.39 23.03
CA PRO A 565 -8.41 8.08 23.65
C PRO A 565 -7.62 8.03 24.97
N GLU A 566 -8.10 7.28 25.94
CA GLU A 566 -7.38 7.02 27.20
C GLU A 566 -6.15 6.12 27.01
N ARG A 567 -6.13 5.34 25.92
CA ARG A 567 -5.04 4.43 25.51
C ARG A 567 -4.41 4.90 24.21
N PRO A 568 -3.20 4.42 23.85
CA PRO A 568 -2.60 4.72 22.54
C PRO A 568 -3.57 4.42 21.38
N GLY A 569 -3.93 5.44 20.63
CA GLY A 569 -4.92 5.37 19.55
C GLY A 569 -5.08 6.73 18.88
N LEU A 570 -6.02 6.82 17.94
CA LEU A 570 -6.32 8.05 17.20
C LEU A 570 -7.45 8.83 17.87
N LEU A 571 -8.52 8.13 18.27
CA LEU A 571 -9.72 8.75 18.84
C LEU A 571 -10.63 7.75 19.59
N THR A 572 -11.48 8.28 20.46
CA THR A 572 -12.67 7.61 20.99
C THR A 572 -13.91 8.39 20.54
N ALA A 573 -14.89 7.70 19.96
CA ALA A 573 -16.16 8.27 19.51
C ALA A 573 -17.31 7.80 20.41
N HIS A 574 -18.20 8.74 20.79
CA HIS A 574 -19.46 8.46 21.48
C HIS A 574 -20.60 8.83 20.57
N LEU A 575 -21.35 7.83 20.10
CA LEU A 575 -22.44 8.00 19.15
C LEU A 575 -23.79 7.71 19.84
N GLN A 576 -24.77 8.61 19.70
CA GLN A 576 -26.13 8.35 20.10
C GLN A 576 -26.88 7.58 19.00
N VAL A 577 -27.27 6.34 19.26
CA VAL A 577 -27.97 5.48 18.30
C VAL A 577 -29.21 4.90 18.97
N GLY A 578 -30.40 5.27 18.50
CA GLY A 578 -31.66 4.77 19.06
C GLY A 578 -31.85 5.03 20.56
N GLY A 579 -31.31 6.14 21.08
CA GLY A 579 -31.37 6.51 22.51
C GLY A 579 -30.28 5.88 23.39
N GLU A 580 -29.34 5.13 22.82
CA GLU A 580 -28.20 4.53 23.52
C GLU A 580 -26.89 5.22 23.11
N THR A 581 -25.98 5.34 24.06
CA THR A 581 -24.60 5.82 23.76
C THR A 581 -23.72 4.64 23.42
N LEU A 582 -23.19 4.61 22.20
CA LEU A 582 -22.16 3.69 21.77
C LEU A 582 -20.80 4.34 21.98
N THR A 583 -19.94 3.73 22.80
CA THR A 583 -18.52 4.10 22.90
C THR A 583 -17.71 3.22 21.96
N LEU A 584 -17.03 3.83 21.02
CA LEU A 584 -16.26 3.18 19.98
C LEU A 584 -14.85 3.77 19.93
N VAL A 585 -13.85 2.94 19.68
CA VAL A 585 -12.46 3.36 19.46
C VAL A 585 -12.09 3.23 17.98
N ASP A 586 -11.02 3.86 17.57
CA ASP A 586 -10.49 3.62 16.22
C ASP A 586 -10.02 2.16 16.07
N TYR A 587 -10.14 1.64 14.85
CA TYR A 587 -9.79 0.25 14.53
C TYR A 587 -8.34 -0.10 14.89
N MET A 588 -7.38 0.84 14.75
CA MET A 588 -5.98 0.60 15.06
C MET A 588 -5.78 0.25 16.53
N SER A 589 -6.53 0.89 17.43
CA SER A 589 -6.44 0.69 18.88
C SER A 589 -7.26 -0.48 19.39
N ALA A 590 -8.27 -0.95 18.62
CA ALA A 590 -9.12 -2.08 19.00
C ALA A 590 -8.31 -3.39 19.07
N GLY A 591 -8.33 -4.08 20.23
CA GLY A 591 -7.56 -5.30 20.49
C GLY A 591 -6.04 -5.12 20.37
N SER A 592 -5.53 -3.90 20.50
CA SER A 592 -4.13 -3.55 20.21
C SER A 592 -3.10 -4.17 21.14
N ASP A 593 -3.49 -4.69 22.30
CA ASP A 593 -2.57 -5.34 23.23
C ASP A 593 -2.18 -6.76 22.80
N TRP A 594 -2.93 -7.34 21.84
CA TRP A 594 -2.72 -8.70 21.31
C TRP A 594 -2.72 -9.78 22.41
N ASP A 595 -3.47 -9.54 23.47
CA ASP A 595 -3.60 -10.41 24.65
C ASP A 595 -4.78 -11.39 24.57
N GLY A 596 -5.48 -11.42 23.43
CA GLY A 596 -6.69 -12.21 23.20
C GLY A 596 -7.99 -11.45 23.47
N GLY A 597 -7.94 -10.18 23.86
CA GLY A 597 -9.11 -9.30 23.96
C GLY A 597 -9.85 -9.20 22.62
N SER A 598 -11.18 -9.27 22.68
CA SER A 598 -12.02 -9.21 21.48
C SER A 598 -12.45 -7.79 21.15
N PHE A 599 -12.74 -7.56 19.86
CA PHE A 599 -13.30 -6.31 19.37
C PHE A 599 -14.33 -6.58 18.26
N ALA A 600 -15.14 -5.60 17.91
CA ALA A 600 -16.09 -5.69 16.80
C ALA A 600 -16.28 -4.34 16.10
N SER A 601 -16.10 -4.33 14.77
CA SER A 601 -16.43 -3.21 13.91
C SER A 601 -17.78 -3.38 13.23
N TRP A 602 -18.14 -4.61 12.84
CA TRP A 602 -19.49 -4.94 12.42
C TRP A 602 -20.32 -5.39 13.64
N LEU A 603 -21.29 -4.58 14.04
CA LEU A 603 -22.12 -4.78 15.22
C LEU A 603 -23.47 -5.36 14.81
N PRO A 604 -23.98 -6.43 15.50
CA PRO A 604 -25.33 -6.93 15.28
C PRO A 604 -26.38 -5.85 15.55
N ILE A 605 -27.47 -5.82 14.76
CA ILE A 605 -28.63 -4.94 15.00
C ILE A 605 -29.77 -5.69 15.66
N ARG A 606 -30.67 -4.94 16.36
CA ARG A 606 -31.89 -5.45 17.02
C ARG A 606 -33.10 -4.57 16.74
#